data_5f414fe603aca774c4d8c0db72b08bfc
#
_entry.id   5f414fe603aca774c4d8c0db72b08bfc
#
_cell.length_a   1.000
_cell.length_b   1.000
_cell.length_c   1.000
_cell.angle_alpha   90.00
_cell.angle_beta   90.00
_cell.angle_gamma   90.00
#
_symmetry.space_group_name_H-M   'P 1'
#
loop_
_entity.id
_entity.type
_entity.pdbx_description
1 polymer ?
#
loop_
_entity_poly.entity_id
_entity_poly.type
_entity_poly.pdbx_seq_one_letter_code
_entity_poly.pdbx_strand_id
1 'polypeptide(L)'
;EPYRRQRQMCIETGFDVVSGPEVELDYYNFEALNLPPDHPARDTQDTFYITDKVLLRTQTSPVQIRTMEQRKPPIRIIAPGRVYRSDAVDATHSPIFHQIEGLVVDEGITMSDLKGCLETVIKRLYGEDSVVRFRPHHFPFTEPSAEVDVQCFACHGKGCRICKGEGWIEILGCGMVHPKVLAGCGLDPEKYSGFAFGIGLERIVMRR
;
A
#
# COMPACT_ATOMS: atom_id res chain seq x y z
N GLU A 1 -6.07 23.38 -4.40
CA GLU A 1 -4.71 23.49 -4.97
C GLU A 1 -3.72 22.42 -4.46
N PRO A 2 -3.91 21.72 -3.31
CA PRO A 2 -3.01 20.61 -2.93
C PRO A 2 -2.96 19.49 -3.96
N TYR A 3 -4.08 19.14 -4.58
CA TYR A 3 -4.20 18.11 -5.63
C TYR A 3 -3.31 18.41 -6.86
N ARG A 4 -3.12 19.68 -7.20
CA ARG A 4 -2.33 20.07 -8.37
C ARG A 4 -0.83 19.89 -8.12
N ARG A 5 -0.35 20.19 -6.91
CA ARG A 5 1.06 19.99 -6.51
C ARG A 5 1.42 18.51 -6.38
N GLN A 6 0.53 17.70 -5.81
CA GLN A 6 0.72 16.24 -5.72
C GLN A 6 0.80 15.59 -7.10
N ARG A 7 -0.11 15.97 -8.02
CA ARG A 7 -0.12 15.47 -9.39
C ARG A 7 1.15 15.85 -10.15
N GLN A 8 1.66 17.06 -9.94
CA GLN A 8 2.87 17.55 -10.59
C GLN A 8 4.12 16.81 -10.06
N MET A 9 4.21 16.56 -8.77
CA MET A 9 5.33 15.83 -8.16
C MET A 9 5.38 14.35 -8.60
N CYS A 10 4.24 13.70 -8.78
CA CYS A 10 4.17 12.33 -9.31
C CYS A 10 4.56 12.27 -10.79
N ILE A 11 4.16 13.25 -11.61
CA ILE A 11 4.54 13.35 -13.03
C ILE A 11 6.07 13.54 -13.17
N GLU A 12 6.67 14.36 -12.33
CA GLU A 12 8.12 14.59 -12.30
C GLU A 12 8.93 13.36 -11.89
N THR A 13 8.32 12.42 -11.13
CA THR A 13 8.94 11.15 -10.70
C THR A 13 8.66 9.97 -11.62
N GLY A 14 7.89 10.18 -12.70
CA GLY A 14 7.53 9.14 -13.66
C GLY A 14 6.42 8.19 -13.20
N PHE A 15 5.65 8.56 -12.17
CA PHE A 15 4.46 7.83 -11.74
C PHE A 15 3.18 8.52 -12.21
N ASP A 16 2.26 7.74 -12.76
CA ASP A 16 0.90 8.19 -13.07
C ASP A 16 0.02 8.15 -11.82
N VAL A 17 -0.80 9.17 -11.61
CA VAL A 17 -1.84 9.14 -10.58
C VAL A 17 -3.10 8.56 -11.18
N VAL A 18 -3.56 7.44 -10.62
CA VAL A 18 -4.77 6.73 -11.05
C VAL A 18 -5.80 6.69 -9.93
N SER A 19 -7.06 6.58 -10.30
CA SER A 19 -8.17 6.47 -9.35
C SER A 19 -9.12 5.35 -9.78
N GLY A 20 -9.93 4.86 -8.84
CA GLY A 20 -10.95 3.85 -9.08
C GLY A 20 -12.15 4.03 -8.16
N PRO A 21 -13.19 3.22 -8.33
CA PRO A 21 -14.43 3.32 -7.57
C PRO A 21 -14.21 3.05 -6.08
N GLU A 22 -14.95 3.76 -5.23
CA GLU A 22 -15.00 3.50 -3.77
C GLU A 22 -15.96 2.35 -3.46
N VAL A 23 -17.06 2.24 -4.23
CA VAL A 23 -17.93 1.07 -4.22
C VAL A 23 -17.35 0.06 -5.19
N GLU A 24 -16.90 -1.08 -4.67
CA GLU A 24 -16.09 -2.03 -5.42
C GLU A 24 -16.70 -3.43 -5.40
N LEU A 25 -16.32 -4.24 -6.37
CA LEU A 25 -16.65 -5.65 -6.40
C LEU A 25 -15.72 -6.42 -5.44
N ASP A 26 -16.30 -7.40 -4.75
CA ASP A 26 -15.58 -8.34 -3.89
C ASP A 26 -14.38 -8.98 -4.60
N TYR A 27 -14.56 -9.33 -5.87
CA TYR A 27 -13.50 -9.86 -6.73
C TYR A 27 -12.23 -8.98 -6.73
N TYR A 28 -12.38 -7.68 -6.99
CA TYR A 28 -11.22 -6.76 -7.05
C TYR A 28 -10.62 -6.46 -5.69
N ASN A 29 -11.47 -6.44 -4.64
CA ASN A 29 -11.00 -6.12 -3.29
C ASN A 29 -10.32 -7.31 -2.61
N PHE A 30 -10.60 -8.55 -3.04
CA PHE A 30 -10.11 -9.77 -2.41
C PHE A 30 -9.58 -10.81 -3.39
N GLU A 31 -10.41 -11.42 -4.25
CA GLU A 31 -10.01 -12.60 -5.04
C GLU A 31 -8.83 -12.30 -5.97
N ALA A 32 -8.89 -11.19 -6.73
CA ALA A 32 -7.82 -10.77 -7.63
C ALA A 32 -6.51 -10.43 -6.89
N LEU A 33 -6.59 -10.19 -5.57
CA LEU A 33 -5.46 -9.96 -4.67
C LEU A 33 -5.01 -11.24 -3.95
N ASN A 34 -5.30 -12.42 -4.52
CA ASN A 34 -4.94 -13.71 -3.94
C ASN A 34 -5.58 -14.00 -2.56
N LEU A 35 -6.78 -13.46 -2.33
CA LEU A 35 -7.62 -13.69 -1.15
C LEU A 35 -8.93 -14.37 -1.59
N PRO A 36 -8.95 -15.69 -1.86
CA PRO A 36 -10.17 -16.40 -2.23
C PRO A 36 -11.19 -16.41 -1.07
N PRO A 37 -12.47 -16.76 -1.32
CA PRO A 37 -13.54 -16.69 -0.33
C PRO A 37 -13.28 -17.44 0.99
N ASP A 38 -12.51 -18.50 0.95
CA ASP A 38 -12.13 -19.35 2.07
C ASP A 38 -10.80 -18.98 2.72
N HIS A 39 -10.18 -17.87 2.30
CA HIS A 39 -8.87 -17.47 2.84
C HIS A 39 -9.02 -16.91 4.27
N PRO A 40 -8.23 -17.40 5.26
CA PRO A 40 -8.36 -16.98 6.67
C PRO A 40 -8.18 -15.48 6.89
N ALA A 41 -7.30 -14.82 6.11
CA ALA A 41 -7.07 -13.39 6.24
C ALA A 41 -8.28 -12.53 5.81
N ARG A 42 -9.26 -13.13 5.13
CA ARG A 42 -10.49 -12.44 4.72
C ARG A 42 -11.46 -12.24 5.89
N ASP A 43 -11.50 -13.18 6.82
CA ASP A 43 -12.35 -13.11 8.01
C ASP A 43 -11.87 -12.08 9.03
N THR A 44 -10.61 -11.63 8.92
CA THR A 44 -10.02 -10.62 9.81
C THR A 44 -10.24 -9.18 9.32
N GLN A 45 -10.81 -9.00 8.12
CA GLN A 45 -11.08 -7.68 7.56
C GLN A 45 -12.53 -7.28 7.80
N ASP A 46 -12.73 -6.33 8.69
CA ASP A 46 -14.01 -5.69 8.90
C ASP A 46 -14.39 -4.89 7.64
N THR A 47 -15.36 -5.39 6.88
CA THR A 47 -15.76 -4.87 5.57
C THR A 47 -17.21 -4.42 5.57
N PHE A 48 -17.47 -3.24 5.03
CA PHE A 48 -18.85 -2.80 4.76
C PHE A 48 -19.35 -3.39 3.44
N TYR A 49 -20.14 -4.44 3.51
CA TYR A 49 -20.83 -5.02 2.35
C TYR A 49 -22.13 -4.28 2.05
N ILE A 50 -22.36 -3.97 0.77
CA ILE A 50 -23.65 -3.43 0.25
C ILE A 50 -24.52 -4.60 -0.22
N THR A 51 -23.90 -5.57 -0.88
CA THR A 51 -24.48 -6.87 -1.25
C THR A 51 -23.41 -7.94 -1.08
N ASP A 52 -23.75 -9.22 -1.25
CA ASP A 52 -22.79 -10.34 -1.15
C ASP A 52 -21.55 -10.19 -2.05
N LYS A 53 -21.63 -9.35 -3.09
CA LYS A 53 -20.56 -9.17 -4.09
C LYS A 53 -20.09 -7.73 -4.26
N VAL A 54 -20.71 -6.79 -3.55
CA VAL A 54 -20.42 -5.36 -3.66
C VAL A 54 -20.16 -4.80 -2.26
N LEU A 55 -19.08 -4.06 -2.12
CA LEU A 55 -18.61 -3.54 -0.84
C LEU A 55 -18.04 -2.12 -0.98
N LEU A 56 -17.79 -1.47 0.16
CA LEU A 56 -16.93 -0.30 0.22
C LEU A 56 -15.47 -0.79 0.32
N ARG A 57 -14.60 -0.38 -0.60
CA ARG A 57 -13.23 -0.87 -0.68
C ARG A 57 -12.47 -0.67 0.64
N THR A 58 -11.77 -1.70 1.10
CA THR A 58 -10.98 -1.69 2.34
C THR A 58 -9.55 -1.20 2.13
N GLN A 59 -9.15 -1.04 0.88
CA GLN A 59 -7.83 -0.64 0.41
C GLN A 59 -7.91 -0.04 -1.00
N THR A 60 -6.85 0.62 -1.46
CA THR A 60 -6.80 1.13 -2.84
C THR A 60 -6.19 0.14 -3.83
N SER A 61 -5.80 -1.06 -3.40
CA SER A 61 -5.25 -2.15 -4.23
C SER A 61 -6.15 -2.58 -5.41
N PRO A 62 -7.51 -2.53 -5.35
CA PRO A 62 -8.35 -2.75 -6.52
C PRO A 62 -7.97 -1.89 -7.74
N VAL A 63 -7.49 -0.67 -7.50
CA VAL A 63 -7.05 0.22 -8.58
C VAL A 63 -5.80 -0.31 -9.27
N GLN A 64 -4.91 -0.98 -8.53
CA GLN A 64 -3.72 -1.62 -9.08
C GLN A 64 -4.12 -2.77 -10.03
N ILE A 65 -5.05 -3.63 -9.60
CA ILE A 65 -5.58 -4.75 -10.42
C ILE A 65 -6.19 -4.21 -11.71
N ARG A 66 -7.13 -3.25 -11.61
CA ARG A 66 -7.77 -2.63 -12.76
C ARG A 66 -6.77 -1.98 -13.74
N THR A 67 -5.69 -1.43 -13.20
CA THR A 67 -4.64 -0.84 -14.04
C THR A 67 -3.82 -1.91 -14.75
N MET A 68 -3.44 -2.99 -14.06
CA MET A 68 -2.69 -4.10 -14.66
C MET A 68 -3.51 -4.85 -15.73
N GLU A 69 -4.82 -4.97 -15.57
CA GLU A 69 -5.72 -5.54 -16.59
C GLU A 69 -5.81 -4.68 -17.86
N GLN A 70 -5.66 -3.36 -17.74
CA GLN A 70 -5.85 -2.41 -18.84
C GLN A 70 -4.55 -1.94 -19.51
N ARG A 71 -3.42 -2.08 -18.84
CA ARG A 71 -2.12 -1.56 -19.30
C ARG A 71 -1.09 -2.67 -19.37
N LYS A 72 -0.20 -2.55 -20.35
CA LYS A 72 1.02 -3.38 -20.43
C LYS A 72 2.18 -2.69 -19.70
N PRO A 73 3.10 -3.45 -19.09
CA PRO A 73 4.33 -2.88 -18.56
C PRO A 73 5.14 -2.11 -19.64
N PRO A 74 5.86 -1.04 -19.25
CA PRO A 74 6.10 -0.62 -17.86
C PRO A 74 4.90 0.09 -17.22
N ILE A 75 4.56 -0.29 -15.98
CA ILE A 75 3.49 0.32 -15.19
C ILE A 75 4.12 0.96 -13.96
N ARG A 76 3.86 2.25 -13.73
CA ARG A 76 4.28 3.00 -12.55
C ARG A 76 3.14 3.91 -12.14
N ILE A 77 2.45 3.55 -11.07
CA ILE A 77 1.26 4.27 -10.63
C ILE A 77 1.25 4.54 -9.13
N ILE A 78 0.55 5.62 -8.77
CA ILE A 78 0.13 5.94 -7.41
C ILE A 78 -1.39 6.00 -7.39
N ALA A 79 -2.00 5.27 -6.49
CA ALA A 79 -3.45 5.19 -6.31
C ALA A 79 -3.86 5.77 -4.95
N PRO A 80 -4.10 7.10 -4.83
CA PRO A 80 -4.65 7.70 -3.63
C PRO A 80 -6.16 7.52 -3.56
N GLY A 81 -6.70 7.35 -2.35
CA GLY A 81 -8.15 7.32 -2.19
C GLY A 81 -8.62 7.04 -0.78
N ARG A 82 -9.92 7.27 -0.56
CA ARG A 82 -10.61 6.89 0.67
C ARG A 82 -10.82 5.39 0.69
N VAL A 83 -10.71 4.83 1.87
CA VAL A 83 -10.95 3.41 2.17
C VAL A 83 -11.81 3.28 3.43
N TYR A 84 -12.46 2.15 3.58
CA TYR A 84 -13.51 1.93 4.56
C TYR A 84 -13.27 0.62 5.30
N ARG A 85 -13.32 0.66 6.64
CA ARG A 85 -13.25 -0.55 7.48
C ARG A 85 -14.25 -0.42 8.62
N SER A 86 -14.97 -1.49 8.93
CA SER A 86 -15.97 -1.50 10.00
C SER A 86 -15.35 -1.74 11.38
N ASP A 87 -14.11 -1.36 11.56
CA ASP A 87 -13.42 -1.41 12.86
C ASP A 87 -14.14 -0.59 13.93
N ALA A 88 -14.06 -1.02 15.17
CA ALA A 88 -14.54 -0.22 16.28
C ALA A 88 -13.79 1.11 16.34
N VAL A 89 -14.55 2.21 16.39
CA VAL A 89 -13.98 3.56 16.42
C VAL A 89 -13.24 3.80 17.73
N ASP A 90 -11.94 4.07 17.65
CA ASP A 90 -11.12 4.51 18.78
C ASP A 90 -10.30 5.76 18.42
N ALA A 91 -9.39 6.18 19.30
CA ALA A 91 -8.55 7.37 19.10
C ALA A 91 -7.56 7.22 17.91
N THR A 92 -7.40 6.01 17.37
CA THR A 92 -6.42 5.66 16.32
C THR A 92 -7.06 5.01 15.08
N HIS A 93 -8.32 4.56 15.18
CA HIS A 93 -9.05 3.90 14.12
C HIS A 93 -10.32 4.68 13.77
N SER A 94 -10.37 5.15 12.52
CA SER A 94 -11.57 5.72 11.90
C SER A 94 -12.13 4.73 10.90
N PRO A 95 -13.45 4.56 10.80
CA PRO A 95 -14.06 3.69 9.78
C PRO A 95 -13.82 4.20 8.35
N ILE A 96 -13.42 5.45 8.21
CA ILE A 96 -13.04 6.09 6.95
C ILE A 96 -11.66 6.70 7.12
N PHE A 97 -10.73 6.32 6.27
CA PHE A 97 -9.38 6.89 6.24
C PHE A 97 -8.85 6.96 4.80
N HIS A 98 -7.70 7.58 4.63
CA HIS A 98 -7.10 7.74 3.31
C HIS A 98 -5.85 6.88 3.18
N GLN A 99 -5.73 6.24 2.03
CA GLN A 99 -4.58 5.41 1.68
C GLN A 99 -3.96 5.90 0.38
N ILE A 100 -2.65 5.79 0.29
CA ILE A 100 -1.90 5.93 -0.95
C ILE A 100 -1.19 4.62 -1.19
N GLU A 101 -1.46 3.99 -2.32
CA GLU A 101 -0.72 2.81 -2.74
C GLU A 101 0.08 3.11 -4.00
N GLY A 102 1.28 2.53 -4.08
CA GLY A 102 2.13 2.57 -5.25
C GLY A 102 2.32 1.20 -5.85
N LEU A 103 2.41 1.13 -7.17
CA LEU A 103 2.71 -0.08 -7.93
C LEU A 103 3.73 0.23 -9.02
N VAL A 104 4.73 -0.63 -9.11
CA VAL A 104 5.67 -0.67 -10.25
C VAL A 104 5.68 -2.08 -10.79
N VAL A 105 5.49 -2.23 -12.11
CA VAL A 105 5.63 -3.52 -12.82
C VAL A 105 6.43 -3.29 -14.09
N ASP A 106 7.51 -4.03 -14.24
CA ASP A 106 8.37 -4.00 -15.43
C ASP A 106 9.19 -5.29 -15.51
N GLU A 107 10.06 -5.43 -16.51
CA GLU A 107 11.04 -6.52 -16.56
C GLU A 107 12.15 -6.28 -15.53
N GLY A 108 12.48 -7.33 -14.75
CA GLY A 108 13.63 -7.33 -13.85
C GLY A 108 13.52 -6.44 -12.61
N ILE A 109 12.32 -6.05 -12.19
CA ILE A 109 12.09 -5.31 -10.93
C ILE A 109 12.43 -6.19 -9.73
N THR A 110 13.17 -5.64 -8.76
CA THR A 110 13.71 -6.37 -7.61
C THR A 110 13.26 -5.77 -6.27
N MET A 111 13.46 -6.54 -5.20
CA MET A 111 13.28 -6.04 -3.82
C MET A 111 14.24 -4.88 -3.48
N SER A 112 15.38 -4.79 -4.16
CA SER A 112 16.32 -3.67 -3.97
C SER A 112 15.76 -2.37 -4.56
N ASP A 113 15.05 -2.44 -5.68
CA ASP A 113 14.38 -1.28 -6.28
C ASP A 113 13.26 -0.77 -5.36
N LEU A 114 12.47 -1.69 -4.77
CA LEU A 114 11.48 -1.33 -3.76
C LEU A 114 12.12 -0.63 -2.57
N LYS A 115 13.18 -1.20 -2.00
CA LYS A 115 13.89 -0.60 -0.85
C LYS A 115 14.42 0.79 -1.17
N GLY A 116 15.10 0.96 -2.28
CA GLY A 116 15.64 2.26 -2.71
C GLY A 116 14.55 3.31 -2.94
N CYS A 117 13.44 2.91 -3.54
CA CYS A 117 12.26 3.77 -3.72
C CYS A 117 11.71 4.25 -2.37
N LEU A 118 11.44 3.32 -1.44
CA LEU A 118 10.85 3.63 -0.15
C LEU A 118 11.79 4.41 0.78
N GLU A 119 13.07 4.11 0.80
CA GLU A 119 14.05 4.90 1.55
C GLU A 119 14.09 6.35 1.06
N THR A 120 14.04 6.56 -0.25
CA THR A 120 13.98 7.90 -0.85
C THR A 120 12.72 8.66 -0.43
N VAL A 121 11.56 7.99 -0.48
CA VAL A 121 10.28 8.58 -0.05
C VAL A 121 10.31 8.95 1.43
N ILE A 122 10.80 8.05 2.28
CA ILE A 122 10.86 8.25 3.74
C ILE A 122 11.80 9.40 4.09
N LYS A 123 12.99 9.45 3.49
CA LYS A 123 13.93 10.55 3.72
C LYS A 123 13.36 11.90 3.30
N ARG A 124 12.63 11.97 2.20
CA ARG A 124 11.94 13.21 1.78
C ARG A 124 10.79 13.61 2.70
N LEU A 125 10.11 12.66 3.33
CA LEU A 125 9.00 12.92 4.24
C LEU A 125 9.48 13.30 5.66
N TYR A 126 10.51 12.63 6.16
CA TYR A 126 10.93 12.71 7.57
C TYR A 126 12.34 13.26 7.77
N GLY A 127 13.07 13.56 6.71
CA GLY A 127 14.43 14.10 6.73
C GLY A 127 15.51 13.07 6.37
N GLU A 128 16.65 13.56 5.87
CA GLU A 128 17.75 12.73 5.37
C GLU A 128 18.35 11.79 6.43
N ASP A 129 18.29 12.17 7.71
CA ASP A 129 18.81 11.40 8.83
C ASP A 129 17.86 10.29 9.31
N SER A 130 16.74 10.07 8.60
CA SER A 130 15.77 9.06 8.98
C SER A 130 16.33 7.65 8.84
N VAL A 131 16.31 6.89 9.93
CA VAL A 131 16.73 5.49 9.96
C VAL A 131 15.53 4.60 9.69
N VAL A 132 15.66 3.74 8.69
CA VAL A 132 14.60 2.87 8.18
C VAL A 132 14.96 1.41 8.46
N ARG A 133 13.99 0.58 8.84
CA ARG A 133 14.16 -0.87 8.87
C ARG A 133 13.00 -1.56 8.16
N PHE A 134 13.30 -2.65 7.49
CA PHE A 134 12.33 -3.54 6.87
C PHE A 134 12.16 -4.78 7.75
N ARG A 135 10.95 -5.03 8.21
CA ARG A 135 10.61 -6.25 8.96
C ARG A 135 9.88 -7.23 8.05
N PRO A 136 10.29 -8.49 7.95
CA PRO A 136 9.51 -9.49 7.22
C PRO A 136 8.06 -9.54 7.73
N HIS A 137 7.14 -9.61 6.79
CA HIS A 137 5.72 -9.72 7.05
C HIS A 137 5.07 -10.62 5.99
N HIS A 138 3.79 -10.96 6.15
CA HIS A 138 3.05 -11.72 5.16
C HIS A 138 1.80 -10.94 4.72
N PHE A 139 1.73 -10.68 3.39
CA PHE A 139 0.50 -10.25 2.74
C PHE A 139 0.16 -11.23 1.61
N PRO A 140 -1.10 -11.64 1.43
CA PRO A 140 -1.46 -12.63 0.40
C PRO A 140 -1.14 -12.20 -1.03
N PHE A 141 -1.12 -10.90 -1.29
CA PHE A 141 -0.92 -10.29 -2.61
C PHE A 141 0.54 -9.90 -2.91
N THR A 142 1.46 -10.10 -1.96
CA THR A 142 2.90 -9.86 -2.15
C THR A 142 3.75 -10.99 -1.57
N GLU A 143 4.88 -11.29 -2.25
CA GLU A 143 5.87 -12.28 -1.80
C GLU A 143 7.25 -12.00 -2.45
N PRO A 144 8.31 -11.71 -1.67
CA PRO A 144 8.31 -11.46 -0.23
C PRO A 144 7.58 -10.19 0.16
N SER A 145 7.10 -10.14 1.41
CA SER A 145 6.43 -8.99 1.99
C SER A 145 7.23 -8.43 3.17
N ALA A 146 7.08 -7.13 3.41
CA ALA A 146 7.67 -6.46 4.56
C ALA A 146 6.80 -5.32 5.07
N GLU A 147 6.93 -5.03 6.35
CA GLU A 147 6.53 -3.75 6.94
C GLU A 147 7.76 -2.85 7.07
N VAL A 148 7.55 -1.56 6.92
CA VAL A 148 8.62 -0.56 7.01
C VAL A 148 8.38 0.31 8.21
N ASP A 149 9.38 0.33 9.10
CA ASP A 149 9.41 1.18 10.27
C ASP A 149 10.45 2.28 10.10
N VAL A 150 10.14 3.44 10.68
CA VAL A 150 11.10 4.54 10.86
C VAL A 150 11.45 4.65 12.33
N GLN A 151 12.72 4.91 12.63
CA GLN A 151 13.14 5.19 14.01
C GLN A 151 12.36 6.38 14.56
N CYS A 152 11.86 6.24 15.78
CA CYS A 152 11.03 7.28 16.40
C CYS A 152 11.80 8.59 16.49
N PHE A 153 11.28 9.62 15.86
CA PHE A 153 11.88 10.96 15.81
C PHE A 153 11.96 11.65 17.18
N ALA A 154 11.06 11.30 18.11
CA ALA A 154 11.00 11.92 19.43
C ALA A 154 12.02 11.35 20.43
N CYS A 155 12.33 10.05 20.33
CA CYS A 155 13.20 9.38 21.30
C CYS A 155 14.46 8.77 20.68
N HIS A 156 14.61 8.87 19.37
CA HIS A 156 15.77 8.34 18.64
C HIS A 156 16.08 6.87 19.01
N GLY A 157 15.03 6.03 19.01
CA GLY A 157 15.14 4.60 19.27
C GLY A 157 15.12 4.18 20.76
N LYS A 158 15.09 5.12 21.69
CA LYS A 158 15.14 4.82 23.15
C LYS A 158 13.82 4.30 23.73
N GLY A 159 12.75 4.46 23.00
CA GLY A 159 11.40 4.19 23.49
C GLY A 159 10.78 5.39 24.20
N CYS A 160 9.54 5.75 23.82
CA CYS A 160 8.78 6.82 24.43
C CYS A 160 7.27 6.60 24.26
N ARG A 161 6.46 7.50 24.78
CA ARG A 161 4.99 7.43 24.70
C ARG A 161 4.49 7.44 23.24
N ILE A 162 5.16 8.14 22.32
CA ILE A 162 4.77 8.26 20.92
C ILE A 162 4.91 6.91 20.20
N CYS A 163 6.04 6.22 20.42
CA CYS A 163 6.30 4.89 19.84
C CYS A 163 5.88 3.74 20.78
N LYS A 164 5.12 4.03 21.83
CA LYS A 164 4.64 3.04 22.82
C LYS A 164 5.77 2.19 23.43
N GLY A 165 6.97 2.78 23.60
CA GLY A 165 8.14 2.09 24.16
C GLY A 165 9.02 1.36 23.14
N GLU A 166 8.57 1.18 21.90
CA GLU A 166 9.24 0.36 20.88
C GLU A 166 10.49 1.03 20.28
N GLY A 167 10.59 2.34 20.32
CA GLY A 167 11.64 3.10 19.65
C GLY A 167 11.46 3.22 18.13
N TRP A 168 10.50 2.52 17.56
CA TRP A 168 10.19 2.46 16.12
C TRP A 168 8.72 2.74 15.86
N ILE A 169 8.43 3.20 14.66
CA ILE A 169 7.08 3.57 14.22
C ILE A 169 6.85 2.93 12.85
N GLU A 170 5.88 2.03 12.77
CA GLU A 170 5.43 1.46 11.51
C GLU A 170 4.79 2.54 10.63
N ILE A 171 5.23 2.61 9.37
CA ILE A 171 4.79 3.61 8.40
C ILE A 171 3.94 2.98 7.31
N LEU A 172 4.37 1.84 6.76
CA LEU A 172 3.74 1.23 5.59
C LEU A 172 4.00 -0.27 5.48
N GLY A 173 3.14 -0.95 4.73
CA GLY A 173 3.36 -2.30 4.23
C GLY A 173 3.82 -2.27 2.77
N CYS A 174 4.66 -3.24 2.38
CA CYS A 174 5.17 -3.35 1.02
C CYS A 174 5.57 -4.78 0.66
N GLY A 175 5.85 -5.03 -0.62
CA GLY A 175 6.39 -6.31 -1.07
C GLY A 175 6.47 -6.42 -2.58
N MET A 176 7.05 -7.52 -3.05
CA MET A 176 7.01 -7.88 -4.46
C MET A 176 5.63 -8.41 -4.81
N VAL A 177 5.06 -7.98 -5.94
CA VAL A 177 3.73 -8.43 -6.37
C VAL A 177 3.74 -9.95 -6.56
N HIS A 178 2.77 -10.61 -5.93
CA HIS A 178 2.70 -12.07 -5.97
C HIS A 178 2.49 -12.57 -7.43
N PRO A 179 3.21 -13.62 -7.88
CA PRO A 179 3.09 -14.14 -9.25
C PRO A 179 1.66 -14.45 -9.69
N LYS A 180 0.82 -14.98 -8.77
CA LYS A 180 -0.60 -15.24 -9.05
C LYS A 180 -1.40 -13.97 -9.36
N VAL A 181 -1.05 -12.85 -8.73
CA VAL A 181 -1.69 -11.56 -8.98
C VAL A 181 -1.32 -11.06 -10.37
N LEU A 182 -0.05 -11.13 -10.75
CA LEU A 182 0.40 -10.78 -12.11
C LEU A 182 -0.30 -11.65 -13.16
N ALA A 183 -0.29 -12.97 -12.96
CA ALA A 183 -0.94 -13.91 -13.88
C ALA A 183 -2.45 -13.68 -13.99
N GLY A 184 -3.13 -13.39 -12.86
CA GLY A 184 -4.56 -13.06 -12.82
C GLY A 184 -4.91 -11.81 -13.62
N CYS A 185 -3.98 -10.86 -13.74
CA CYS A 185 -4.11 -9.65 -14.57
C CYS A 185 -3.64 -9.86 -16.03
N GLY A 186 -3.30 -11.10 -16.44
CA GLY A 186 -2.84 -11.41 -17.80
C GLY A 186 -1.39 -11.01 -18.07
N LEU A 187 -0.58 -10.78 -17.04
CA LEU A 187 0.85 -10.51 -17.14
C LEU A 187 1.65 -11.77 -16.85
N ASP A 188 2.63 -12.06 -17.69
CA ASP A 188 3.49 -13.25 -17.56
C ASP A 188 4.48 -13.05 -16.39
N PRO A 189 4.38 -13.82 -15.30
CA PRO A 189 5.25 -13.67 -14.13
C PRO A 189 6.69 -14.17 -14.36
N GLU A 190 6.94 -14.93 -15.43
CA GLU A 190 8.30 -15.30 -15.83
C GLU A 190 9.03 -14.15 -16.53
N LYS A 191 8.26 -13.21 -17.10
CA LYS A 191 8.81 -12.06 -17.83
C LYS A 191 8.80 -10.80 -16.95
N TYR A 192 7.71 -10.57 -16.23
CA TYR A 192 7.49 -9.35 -15.47
C TYR A 192 7.55 -9.62 -13.97
N SER A 193 8.14 -8.68 -13.28
CA SER A 193 8.12 -8.59 -11.83
C SER A 193 7.64 -7.20 -11.41
N GLY A 194 7.30 -7.02 -10.14
CA GLY A 194 6.85 -5.72 -9.68
C GLY A 194 6.87 -5.64 -8.18
N PHE A 195 6.73 -4.43 -7.66
CA PHE A 195 6.53 -4.18 -6.25
C PHE A 195 5.33 -3.28 -6.00
N ALA A 196 4.75 -3.43 -4.82
CA ALA A 196 3.69 -2.57 -4.32
C ALA A 196 3.96 -2.12 -2.89
N PHE A 197 3.40 -0.98 -2.51
CA PHE A 197 3.41 -0.47 -1.14
C PHE A 197 2.12 0.29 -0.83
N GLY A 198 1.74 0.33 0.45
CA GLY A 198 0.54 1.04 0.90
C GLY A 198 0.78 1.82 2.18
N ILE A 199 0.45 3.12 2.16
CA ILE A 199 0.64 4.07 3.25
C ILE A 199 -0.72 4.65 3.67
N GLY A 200 -1.04 4.60 4.97
CA GLY A 200 -2.16 5.37 5.54
C GLY A 200 -1.78 6.83 5.75
N LEU A 201 -2.51 7.77 5.12
CA LEU A 201 -2.20 9.19 5.19
C LEU A 201 -2.29 9.76 6.62
N GLU A 202 -3.28 9.33 7.37
CA GLU A 202 -3.48 9.77 8.75
C GLU A 202 -2.28 9.41 9.64
N ARG A 203 -1.64 8.24 9.39
CA ARG A 203 -0.41 7.86 10.10
C ARG A 203 0.75 8.81 9.82
N ILE A 204 0.85 9.36 8.62
CA ILE A 204 1.90 10.32 8.25
C ILE A 204 1.66 11.67 8.94
N VAL A 205 0.41 12.15 8.91
CA VAL A 205 0.05 13.48 9.41
C VAL A 205 0.10 13.57 10.94
N MET A 206 -0.35 12.53 11.66
CA MET A 206 -0.34 12.50 13.12
C MET A 206 1.07 12.47 13.75
N ARG A 207 2.11 12.39 12.95
CA ARG A 207 3.49 12.13 13.39
C ARG A 207 4.51 13.17 12.92
N ARG A 208 3.99 14.33 12.51
CA ARG A 208 4.79 15.53 12.18
C ARG A 208 4.90 16.49 13.34
#